data_6284d56feb9e19d740b57a7df41b265a
#
_entry.id   6284d56feb9e19d740b57a7df41b265a
#
_cell.length_a   1.000
_cell.length_b   1.000
_cell.length_c   1.000
_cell.angle_alpha   90.00
_cell.angle_beta   90.00
_cell.angle_gamma   90.00
#
_symmetry.space_group_name_H-M   'P 1'
#
loop_
_entity.id
_entity.type
_entity.pdbx_description
1 polymer ?
#
loop_
_entity_poly.entity_id
_entity_poly.type
_entity_poly.pdbx_seq_one_letter_code
_entity_poly.pdbx_strand_id
1 'polypeptide(L)'
;GASENTIGFASDYMKIYAAGTVFVQLTLGMNAFITAQGFARTGMLSVMIGAGCNIVLDPVLIYGFGMGVRGAATATVISQAVSTVWVLSFLTGKKTVLKIRKKYLRMEAGVVLPGLALGLAPFIMQASESVITVCFNASLLKYGGDVAVGAMTILSSAMQFSMLPMQGLGQGAQPITSYNYGARNAERVKRTFRLLLTTSLCYSMAVW
;
A
#
# COMPACT_ATOMS: atom_id res chain seq x y z
N GLY A 1 -2.93 13.80 -16.69
CA GLY A 1 -3.59 14.80 -15.83
C GLY A 1 -5.10 14.81 -16.04
N ALA A 2 -5.84 15.36 -15.08
CA ALA A 2 -7.26 15.52 -15.22
C ALA A 2 -7.55 16.61 -16.28
N SER A 3 -8.55 16.38 -17.15
CA SER A 3 -9.03 17.40 -18.10
C SER A 3 -9.79 18.51 -17.36
N GLU A 4 -10.03 19.65 -18.03
CA GLU A 4 -10.76 20.76 -17.43
C GLU A 4 -12.15 20.34 -16.90
N ASN A 5 -12.81 19.39 -17.57
CA ASN A 5 -14.09 18.84 -17.15
C ASN A 5 -14.03 17.88 -15.95
N THR A 6 -12.88 17.30 -15.66
CA THR A 6 -12.72 16.29 -14.60
C THR A 6 -11.93 16.79 -13.41
N ILE A 7 -11.26 17.96 -13.52
CA ILE A 7 -10.40 18.50 -12.46
C ILE A 7 -11.16 18.82 -11.17
N GLY A 8 -12.42 19.25 -11.28
CA GLY A 8 -13.28 19.50 -10.12
C GLY A 8 -13.53 18.23 -9.29
N PHE A 9 -13.91 17.14 -9.97
CA PHE A 9 -14.14 15.85 -9.34
C PHE A 9 -12.85 15.25 -8.75
N ALA A 10 -11.73 15.40 -9.47
CA ALA A 10 -10.43 14.96 -8.99
C ALA A 10 -9.99 15.73 -7.73
N SER A 11 -10.21 17.05 -7.69
CA SER A 11 -9.90 17.89 -6.54
C SER A 11 -10.74 17.51 -5.32
N ASP A 12 -12.04 17.27 -5.51
CA ASP A 12 -12.94 16.86 -4.42
C ASP A 12 -12.55 15.49 -3.84
N TYR A 13 -12.24 14.53 -4.71
CA TYR A 13 -11.71 13.23 -4.31
C TYR A 13 -10.43 13.38 -3.50
N MET A 14 -9.45 14.11 -4.03
CA MET A 14 -8.15 14.29 -3.40
C MET A 14 -8.22 14.97 -2.04
N LYS A 15 -9.09 15.96 -1.85
CA LYS A 15 -9.27 16.63 -0.55
C LYS A 15 -9.75 15.65 0.52
N ILE A 16 -10.75 14.83 0.21
CA ILE A 16 -11.31 13.85 1.14
C ILE A 16 -10.27 12.76 1.41
N TYR A 17 -9.63 12.24 0.35
CA TYR A 17 -8.61 11.19 0.48
C TYR A 17 -7.39 11.66 1.25
N ALA A 18 -6.92 12.89 1.01
CA ALA A 18 -5.80 13.48 1.74
C ALA A 18 -6.08 13.60 3.25
N ALA A 19 -7.29 14.01 3.62
CA ALA A 19 -7.71 14.04 5.03
C ALA A 19 -7.70 12.62 5.65
N GLY A 20 -8.04 11.59 4.87
CA GLY A 20 -8.04 10.18 5.29
C GLY A 20 -6.69 9.49 5.25
N THR A 21 -5.65 10.11 4.67
CA THR A 21 -4.31 9.50 4.52
C THR A 21 -3.71 9.03 5.84
N VAL A 22 -4.05 9.66 6.95
CA VAL A 22 -3.61 9.25 8.30
C VAL A 22 -4.02 7.80 8.59
N PHE A 23 -5.25 7.40 8.24
CA PHE A 23 -5.72 6.02 8.45
C PHE A 23 -4.97 5.03 7.55
N VAL A 24 -4.69 5.43 6.29
CA VAL A 24 -3.90 4.61 5.36
C VAL A 24 -2.50 4.36 5.91
N GLN A 25 -1.82 5.41 6.36
CA GLN A 25 -0.47 5.32 6.91
C GLN A 25 -0.43 4.49 8.21
N LEU A 26 -1.41 4.68 9.09
CA LEU A 26 -1.52 3.88 10.31
C LEU A 26 -1.76 2.40 9.99
N THR A 27 -2.65 2.10 9.05
CA THR A 27 -2.93 0.71 8.66
C THR A 27 -1.69 0.04 8.08
N LEU A 28 -1.05 0.68 7.09
CA LEU A 28 0.13 0.12 6.43
C LEU A 28 1.33 -0.02 7.38
N GLY A 29 1.64 1.04 8.11
CA GLY A 29 2.77 1.04 9.04
C GLY A 29 2.59 0.05 10.19
N MET A 30 1.42 0.02 10.80
CA MET A 30 1.16 -0.87 11.93
C MET A 30 0.97 -2.34 11.49
N ASN A 31 0.46 -2.59 10.28
CA ASN A 31 0.32 -3.94 9.74
C ASN A 31 1.69 -4.64 9.56
N ALA A 32 2.73 -3.88 9.22
CA ALA A 32 4.10 -4.40 9.14
C ALA A 32 4.56 -5.00 10.47
N PHE A 33 4.21 -4.38 11.61
CA PHE A 33 4.53 -4.91 12.95
C PHE A 33 3.73 -6.19 13.27
N ILE A 34 2.49 -6.30 12.81
CA ILE A 34 1.69 -7.54 12.98
C ILE A 34 2.33 -8.69 12.22
N THR A 35 2.70 -8.44 10.96
CA THR A 35 3.31 -9.44 10.08
C THR A 35 4.69 -9.85 10.57
N ALA A 36 5.50 -8.91 11.06
CA ALA A 36 6.81 -9.18 11.64
C ALA A 36 6.78 -10.07 12.89
N GLN A 37 5.66 -10.05 13.64
CA GLN A 37 5.43 -10.94 14.77
C GLN A 37 4.97 -12.35 14.36
N GLY A 38 4.85 -12.66 13.07
CA GLY A 38 4.38 -13.93 12.55
C GLY A 38 2.85 -14.03 12.39
N PHE A 39 2.08 -12.98 12.70
CA PHE A 39 0.63 -12.96 12.56
C PHE A 39 0.17 -12.56 11.15
N ALA A 40 0.76 -13.15 10.11
CA ALA A 40 0.47 -12.82 8.72
C ALA A 40 -1.04 -12.93 8.36
N ARG A 41 -1.75 -13.92 8.93
CA ARG A 41 -3.21 -14.05 8.74
C ARG A 41 -3.97 -12.85 9.28
N THR A 42 -3.59 -12.33 10.44
CA THR A 42 -4.24 -11.15 11.03
C THR A 42 -3.95 -9.90 10.20
N GLY A 43 -2.72 -9.77 9.69
CA GLY A 43 -2.35 -8.70 8.77
C GLY A 43 -3.15 -8.77 7.45
N MET A 44 -3.30 -9.96 6.88
CA MET A 44 -4.14 -10.16 5.68
C MET A 44 -5.60 -9.81 5.95
N LEU A 45 -6.16 -10.24 7.10
CA LEU A 45 -7.54 -9.94 7.47
C LEU A 45 -7.81 -8.44 7.58
N SER A 46 -6.84 -7.63 8.04
CA SER A 46 -7.01 -6.18 8.09
C SER A 46 -7.25 -5.57 6.71
N VAL A 47 -6.52 -6.05 5.71
CA VAL A 47 -6.67 -5.62 4.31
C VAL A 47 -7.99 -6.12 3.72
N MET A 48 -8.34 -7.38 3.97
CA MET A 48 -9.60 -7.96 3.48
C MET A 48 -10.83 -7.27 4.08
N ILE A 49 -10.81 -6.92 5.37
CA ILE A 49 -11.90 -6.17 6.03
C ILE A 49 -12.04 -4.79 5.37
N GLY A 50 -10.93 -4.07 5.15
CA GLY A 50 -10.95 -2.79 4.46
C GLY A 50 -11.51 -2.90 3.04
N ALA A 51 -11.02 -3.86 2.26
CA ALA A 51 -11.50 -4.10 0.89
C ALA A 51 -12.98 -4.48 0.86
N GLY A 52 -13.42 -5.38 1.75
CA GLY A 52 -14.83 -5.78 1.87
C GLY A 52 -15.74 -4.62 2.25
N CYS A 53 -15.33 -3.80 3.22
CA CYS A 53 -16.06 -2.58 3.58
C CYS A 53 -16.14 -1.61 2.39
N ASN A 54 -15.06 -1.43 1.64
CA ASN A 54 -15.04 -0.53 0.49
C ASN A 54 -15.99 -1.01 -0.62
N ILE A 55 -15.96 -2.30 -0.97
CA ILE A 55 -16.87 -2.89 -1.98
C ILE A 55 -18.35 -2.67 -1.63
N VAL A 56 -18.69 -2.71 -0.33
CA VAL A 56 -20.07 -2.49 0.12
C VAL A 56 -20.41 -1.00 0.20
N LEU A 57 -19.50 -0.17 0.71
CA LEU A 57 -19.73 1.25 0.91
C LEU A 57 -19.73 2.05 -0.39
N ASP A 58 -18.93 1.66 -1.38
CA ASP A 58 -18.86 2.35 -2.67
C ASP A 58 -20.24 2.46 -3.34
N PRO A 59 -20.97 1.37 -3.64
CA PRO A 59 -22.28 1.48 -4.26
C PRO A 59 -23.31 2.21 -3.39
N VAL A 60 -23.24 2.03 -2.07
CA VAL A 60 -24.16 2.68 -1.14
C VAL A 60 -23.97 4.21 -1.15
N LEU A 61 -22.74 4.68 -1.07
CA LEU A 61 -22.46 6.12 -1.03
C LEU A 61 -22.54 6.78 -2.42
N ILE A 62 -22.11 6.06 -3.46
CA ILE A 62 -22.13 6.59 -4.84
C ILE A 62 -23.57 6.70 -5.34
N TYR A 63 -24.34 5.60 -5.25
CA TYR A 63 -25.69 5.51 -5.85
C TYR A 63 -26.79 5.72 -4.82
N GLY A 64 -26.68 5.14 -3.62
CA GLY A 64 -27.71 5.23 -2.56
C GLY A 64 -27.85 6.66 -2.03
N PHE A 65 -26.75 7.30 -1.73
CA PHE A 65 -26.72 8.69 -1.26
C PHE A 65 -26.48 9.72 -2.38
N GLY A 66 -26.24 9.28 -3.62
CA GLY A 66 -26.04 10.17 -4.76
C GLY A 66 -24.78 11.06 -4.67
N MET A 67 -23.80 10.66 -3.84
CA MET A 67 -22.59 11.46 -3.59
C MET A 67 -21.57 11.41 -4.74
N GLY A 68 -21.74 10.50 -5.70
CA GLY A 68 -20.85 10.37 -6.85
C GLY A 68 -19.37 10.15 -6.42
N VAL A 69 -18.46 10.93 -7.00
CA VAL A 69 -17.01 10.81 -6.73
C VAL A 69 -16.63 11.09 -5.28
N ARG A 70 -17.35 12.00 -4.60
CA ARG A 70 -17.17 12.25 -3.15
C ARG A 70 -17.55 11.03 -2.32
N GLY A 71 -18.56 10.28 -2.76
CA GLY A 71 -18.99 9.03 -2.13
C GLY A 71 -17.88 7.97 -2.17
N ALA A 72 -17.25 7.77 -3.33
CA ALA A 72 -16.12 6.86 -3.48
C ALA A 72 -14.93 7.23 -2.57
N ALA A 73 -14.56 8.51 -2.52
CA ALA A 73 -13.50 8.97 -1.64
C ALA A 73 -13.83 8.72 -0.15
N THR A 74 -15.08 9.00 0.25
CA THR A 74 -15.55 8.82 1.64
C THR A 74 -15.60 7.33 2.00
N ALA A 75 -16.09 6.46 1.10
CA ALA A 75 -16.09 5.01 1.29
C ALA A 75 -14.68 4.47 1.53
N THR A 76 -13.71 4.94 0.73
CA THR A 76 -12.31 4.56 0.89
C THR A 76 -11.77 4.97 2.26
N VAL A 77 -12.00 6.21 2.69
CA VAL A 77 -11.54 6.71 3.99
C VAL A 77 -12.17 5.94 5.15
N ILE A 78 -13.48 5.68 5.11
CA ILE A 78 -14.18 4.89 6.14
C ILE A 78 -13.61 3.48 6.19
N SER A 79 -13.41 2.83 5.06
CA SER A 79 -12.86 1.48 4.96
C SER A 79 -11.45 1.39 5.54
N GLN A 80 -10.62 2.39 5.28
CA GLN A 80 -9.29 2.49 5.89
C GLN A 80 -9.35 2.76 7.40
N ALA A 81 -10.30 3.55 7.85
CA ALA A 81 -10.52 3.77 9.29
C ALA A 81 -10.92 2.46 10.00
N VAL A 82 -11.80 1.66 9.39
CA VAL A 82 -12.18 0.32 9.92
C VAL A 82 -10.95 -0.60 9.99
N SER A 83 -10.13 -0.65 8.94
CA SER A 83 -8.88 -1.41 8.95
C SER A 83 -7.92 -0.93 10.04
N THR A 84 -7.81 0.39 10.23
CA THR A 84 -6.98 0.99 11.28
C THR A 84 -7.45 0.56 12.67
N VAL A 85 -8.75 0.61 12.93
CA VAL A 85 -9.33 0.17 14.21
C VAL A 85 -9.03 -1.32 14.45
N TRP A 86 -9.15 -2.16 13.43
CA TRP A 86 -8.81 -3.58 13.53
C TRP A 86 -7.33 -3.78 13.92
N VAL A 87 -6.41 -3.12 13.21
CA VAL A 87 -4.96 -3.22 13.44
C VAL A 87 -4.60 -2.73 14.83
N LEU A 88 -5.13 -1.56 15.25
CA LEU A 88 -4.88 -1.00 16.58
C LEU A 88 -5.46 -1.87 17.69
N SER A 89 -6.66 -2.43 17.51
CA SER A 89 -7.30 -3.35 18.46
C SER A 89 -6.45 -4.60 18.66
N PHE A 90 -5.85 -5.14 17.60
CA PHE A 90 -4.94 -6.27 17.70
C PHE A 90 -3.66 -5.90 18.46
N LEU A 91 -3.02 -4.76 18.14
CA LEU A 91 -1.77 -4.32 18.76
C LEU A 91 -1.93 -3.85 20.22
N THR A 92 -3.13 -3.51 20.64
CA THR A 92 -3.46 -3.23 22.05
C THR A 92 -3.94 -4.46 22.80
N GLY A 93 -4.27 -5.52 22.08
CA GLY A 93 -4.81 -6.78 22.62
C GLY A 93 -3.82 -7.61 23.43
N LYS A 94 -4.32 -8.76 23.93
CA LYS A 94 -3.51 -9.68 24.77
C LYS A 94 -2.64 -10.64 23.95
N LYS A 95 -2.96 -10.85 22.67
CA LYS A 95 -2.30 -11.85 21.81
C LYS A 95 -0.99 -11.35 21.18
N THR A 96 -0.77 -10.06 21.13
CA THR A 96 0.43 -9.45 20.53
C THR A 96 1.58 -9.39 21.53
N VAL A 97 2.80 -9.64 21.05
CA VAL A 97 4.04 -9.48 21.81
C VAL A 97 4.42 -8.00 21.88
N LEU A 98 4.35 -7.30 20.73
CA LEU A 98 4.62 -5.87 20.61
C LEU A 98 3.34 -5.09 20.91
N LYS A 99 3.25 -4.54 22.11
CA LYS A 99 2.07 -3.75 22.53
C LYS A 99 2.32 -2.27 22.42
N ILE A 100 1.35 -1.56 21.84
CA ILE A 100 1.32 -0.10 21.92
C ILE A 100 1.01 0.31 23.36
N ARG A 101 1.97 0.96 24.01
CA ARG A 101 1.80 1.50 25.37
C ARG A 101 2.01 3.00 25.35
N LYS A 102 1.16 3.74 26.04
CA LYS A 102 1.25 5.23 26.15
C LYS A 102 2.64 5.72 26.56
N LYS A 103 3.36 4.94 27.38
CA LYS A 103 4.72 5.26 27.84
C LYS A 103 5.73 5.41 26.67
N TYR A 104 5.53 4.68 25.57
CA TYR A 104 6.45 4.64 24.41
C TYR A 104 6.00 5.52 23.25
N LEU A 105 4.94 6.32 23.41
CA LEU A 105 4.49 7.29 22.39
C LEU A 105 5.34 8.57 22.37
N ARG A 106 6.30 8.70 23.29
CA ARG A 106 7.23 9.82 23.28
C ARG A 106 8.22 9.68 22.14
N MET A 107 8.28 10.69 21.28
CA MET A 107 9.24 10.72 20.18
C MET A 107 10.65 10.95 20.71
N GLU A 108 11.51 9.96 20.51
CA GLU A 108 12.95 10.06 20.80
C GLU A 108 13.71 10.19 19.48
N ALA A 109 14.45 11.30 19.32
CA ALA A 109 15.19 11.60 18.10
C ALA A 109 16.18 10.49 17.73
N GLY A 110 16.79 9.84 18.73
CA GLY A 110 17.73 8.72 18.52
C GLY A 110 17.10 7.49 17.87
N VAL A 111 15.76 7.32 17.95
CA VAL A 111 15.04 6.19 17.32
C VAL A 111 14.39 6.64 16.00
N VAL A 112 13.87 7.86 15.99
CA VAL A 112 13.12 8.39 14.82
C VAL A 112 14.05 8.72 13.66
N LEU A 113 15.19 9.36 13.91
CA LEU A 113 16.15 9.78 12.87
C LEU A 113 16.70 8.60 12.03
N PRO A 114 17.17 7.50 12.61
CA PRO A 114 17.57 6.33 11.82
C PRO A 114 16.44 5.73 11.00
N GLY A 115 15.21 5.72 11.55
CA GLY A 115 14.01 5.27 10.83
C GLY A 115 13.70 6.15 9.62
N LEU A 116 13.76 7.47 9.78
CA LEU A 116 13.59 8.44 8.68
C LEU A 116 14.68 8.29 7.62
N ALA A 117 15.94 8.09 8.02
CA ALA A 117 17.04 7.86 7.09
C ALA A 117 16.83 6.61 6.22
N LEU A 118 16.33 5.52 6.81
CA LEU A 118 15.98 4.31 6.06
C LEU A 118 14.78 4.53 5.12
N GLY A 119 13.83 5.39 5.51
CA GLY A 119 12.67 5.75 4.68
C GLY A 119 13.00 6.69 3.52
N LEU A 120 14.15 7.37 3.55
CA LEU A 120 14.52 8.34 2.53
C LEU A 120 14.77 7.70 1.15
N ALA A 121 15.37 6.51 1.12
CA ALA A 121 15.66 5.82 -0.13
C ALA A 121 14.37 5.42 -0.88
N PRO A 122 13.39 4.71 -0.27
CA PRO A 122 12.12 4.43 -0.94
C PRO A 122 11.31 5.69 -1.25
N PHE A 123 11.42 6.74 -0.43
CA PHE A 123 10.79 8.04 -0.72
C PHE A 123 11.32 8.66 -2.02
N ILE A 124 12.67 8.75 -2.17
CA ILE A 124 13.30 9.30 -3.38
C ILE A 124 12.92 8.46 -4.61
N MET A 125 12.91 7.13 -4.48
CA MET A 125 12.51 6.23 -5.55
C MET A 125 11.06 6.49 -5.99
N GLN A 126 10.13 6.57 -5.05
CA GLN A 126 8.70 6.83 -5.35
C GLN A 126 8.45 8.24 -5.89
N ALA A 127 9.16 9.23 -5.36
CA ALA A 127 9.12 10.61 -5.87
C ALA A 127 9.64 10.68 -7.31
N SER A 128 10.73 9.99 -7.62
CA SER A 128 11.29 9.92 -8.99
C SER A 128 10.31 9.26 -9.97
N GLU A 129 9.68 8.16 -9.59
CA GLU A 129 8.64 7.52 -10.41
C GLU A 129 7.46 8.45 -10.68
N SER A 130 7.05 9.24 -9.68
CA SER A 130 5.99 10.23 -9.84
C SER A 130 6.37 11.33 -10.83
N VAL A 131 7.58 11.86 -10.74
CA VAL A 131 8.10 12.87 -11.68
C VAL A 131 8.19 12.30 -13.10
N ILE A 132 8.73 11.10 -13.25
CA ILE A 132 8.80 10.41 -14.56
C ILE A 132 7.40 10.27 -15.16
N THR A 133 6.43 9.80 -14.37
CA THR A 133 5.04 9.62 -14.82
C THR A 133 4.42 10.94 -15.29
N VAL A 134 4.63 12.04 -14.57
CA VAL A 134 4.13 13.37 -14.95
C VAL A 134 4.77 13.84 -16.26
N CYS A 135 6.10 13.77 -16.36
CA CYS A 135 6.83 14.18 -17.57
C CYS A 135 6.46 13.33 -18.78
N PHE A 136 6.30 12.02 -18.56
CA PHE A 136 5.94 11.08 -19.62
C PHE A 136 4.52 11.34 -20.14
N ASN A 137 3.53 11.50 -19.24
CA ASN A 137 2.17 11.83 -19.60
C ASN A 137 2.06 13.19 -20.31
N ALA A 138 2.80 14.19 -19.86
CA ALA A 138 2.86 15.50 -20.51
C ALA A 138 3.42 15.40 -21.94
N SER A 139 4.46 14.60 -22.14
CA SER A 139 5.04 14.35 -23.47
C SER A 139 4.12 13.56 -24.37
N LEU A 140 3.47 12.52 -23.85
CA LEU A 140 2.48 11.72 -24.59
C LEU A 140 1.30 12.58 -25.05
N LEU A 141 0.79 13.44 -24.17
CA LEU A 141 -0.30 14.34 -24.51
C LEU A 141 0.10 15.31 -25.62
N LYS A 142 1.32 15.86 -25.55
CA LYS A 142 1.84 16.83 -26.52
C LYS A 142 2.07 16.24 -27.92
N TYR A 143 2.58 15.00 -28.01
CA TYR A 143 2.99 14.40 -29.27
C TYR A 143 2.04 13.32 -29.79
N GLY A 144 1.27 12.68 -28.92
CA GLY A 144 0.37 11.57 -29.28
C GLY A 144 -1.10 11.79 -28.96
N GLY A 145 -1.44 12.91 -28.31
CA GLY A 145 -2.82 13.25 -27.93
C GLY A 145 -3.44 12.27 -26.92
N ASP A 146 -4.76 12.40 -26.73
CA ASP A 146 -5.52 11.62 -25.73
C ASP A 146 -5.47 10.11 -25.98
N VAL A 147 -5.38 9.68 -27.24
CA VAL A 147 -5.33 8.26 -27.60
C VAL A 147 -4.04 7.60 -27.10
N ALA A 148 -2.89 8.28 -27.21
CA ALA A 148 -1.61 7.77 -26.72
C ALA A 148 -1.59 7.68 -25.18
N VAL A 149 -2.16 8.68 -24.49
CA VAL A 149 -2.31 8.67 -23.03
C VAL A 149 -3.22 7.52 -22.58
N GLY A 150 -4.34 7.31 -23.27
CA GLY A 150 -5.26 6.21 -23.01
C GLY A 150 -4.61 4.84 -23.21
N ALA A 151 -3.90 4.63 -24.32
CA ALA A 151 -3.16 3.40 -24.58
C ALA A 151 -2.09 3.13 -23.52
N MET A 152 -1.34 4.15 -23.11
CA MET A 152 -0.33 4.02 -22.06
C MET A 152 -0.93 3.71 -20.70
N THR A 153 -2.11 4.25 -20.38
CA THR A 153 -2.84 3.95 -19.14
C THR A 153 -3.24 2.48 -19.09
N ILE A 154 -3.75 1.92 -20.19
CA ILE A 154 -4.10 0.50 -20.31
C ILE A 154 -2.85 -0.36 -20.13
N LEU A 155 -1.76 -0.02 -20.83
CA LEU A 155 -0.48 -0.73 -20.74
C LEU A 155 0.08 -0.73 -19.32
N SER A 156 0.09 0.43 -18.68
CA SER A 156 0.54 0.58 -17.29
C SER A 156 -0.32 -0.22 -16.32
N SER A 157 -1.63 -0.28 -16.53
CA SER A 157 -2.54 -1.09 -15.70
C SER A 157 -2.27 -2.58 -15.86
N ALA A 158 -2.02 -3.05 -17.08
CA ALA A 158 -1.66 -4.44 -17.34
C ALA A 158 -0.31 -4.81 -16.71
N MET A 159 0.69 -3.94 -16.82
CA MET A 159 1.99 -4.11 -16.16
C MET A 159 1.85 -4.15 -14.64
N GLN A 160 1.05 -3.25 -14.06
CA GLN A 160 0.82 -3.22 -12.62
C GLN A 160 0.13 -4.49 -12.13
N PHE A 161 -0.88 -4.99 -12.86
CA PHE A 161 -1.53 -6.25 -12.53
C PHE A 161 -0.54 -7.43 -12.50
N SER A 162 0.40 -7.48 -13.45
CA SER A 162 1.45 -8.50 -13.49
C SER A 162 2.47 -8.35 -12.35
N MET A 163 2.73 -7.13 -11.87
CA MET A 163 3.70 -6.86 -10.81
C MET A 163 3.16 -7.10 -9.39
N LEU A 164 1.85 -6.99 -9.18
CA LEU A 164 1.23 -7.13 -7.84
C LEU A 164 1.55 -8.47 -7.15
N PRO A 165 1.44 -9.65 -7.81
CA PRO A 165 1.81 -10.91 -7.16
C PRO A 165 3.29 -11.02 -6.82
N MET A 166 4.18 -10.46 -7.66
CA MET A 166 5.61 -10.39 -7.39
C MET A 166 5.93 -9.59 -6.13
N GLN A 167 5.30 -8.41 -6.00
CA GLN A 167 5.42 -7.59 -4.79
C GLN A 167 4.88 -8.33 -3.56
N GLY A 168 3.76 -9.03 -3.69
CA GLY A 168 3.20 -9.85 -2.63
C GLY A 168 4.14 -10.97 -2.16
N LEU A 169 4.80 -11.66 -3.09
CA LEU A 169 5.82 -12.67 -2.78
C LEU A 169 7.01 -12.05 -2.02
N GLY A 170 7.49 -10.89 -2.47
CA GLY A 170 8.58 -10.17 -1.81
C GLY A 170 8.21 -9.74 -0.38
N GLN A 171 7.05 -9.14 -0.21
CA GLN A 171 6.54 -8.72 1.10
C GLN A 171 6.30 -9.91 2.05
N GLY A 172 5.84 -11.04 1.53
CA GLY A 172 5.67 -12.26 2.31
C GLY A 172 6.99 -12.89 2.76
N ALA A 173 8.04 -12.81 1.95
CA ALA A 173 9.37 -13.33 2.27
C ALA A 173 10.17 -12.41 3.21
N GLN A 174 9.88 -11.11 3.22
CA GLN A 174 10.62 -10.11 3.99
C GLN A 174 10.69 -10.41 5.50
N PRO A 175 9.60 -10.68 6.23
CA PRO A 175 9.66 -10.95 7.66
C PRO A 175 10.40 -12.25 7.97
N ILE A 176 10.29 -13.28 7.10
CA ILE A 176 11.00 -14.54 7.27
C ILE A 176 12.50 -14.32 7.14
N THR A 177 12.90 -13.58 6.11
CA THR A 177 14.32 -13.25 5.85
C THR A 177 14.89 -12.41 6.98
N SER A 178 14.20 -11.34 7.38
CA SER A 178 14.64 -10.41 8.43
C SER A 178 14.79 -11.10 9.78
N TYR A 179 13.84 -11.95 10.18
CA TYR A 179 13.90 -12.70 11.42
C TYR A 179 15.09 -13.66 11.45
N ASN A 180 15.27 -14.46 10.37
CA ASN A 180 16.36 -15.44 10.32
C ASN A 180 17.73 -14.78 10.16
N TYR A 181 17.81 -13.61 9.50
CA TYR A 181 19.02 -12.81 9.44
C TYR A 181 19.42 -12.30 10.82
N GLY A 182 18.48 -11.74 11.58
CA GLY A 182 18.71 -11.32 12.97
C GLY A 182 19.10 -12.48 13.89
N ALA A 183 18.55 -13.66 13.67
CA ALA A 183 18.90 -14.90 14.38
C ALA A 183 20.23 -15.53 13.90
N ARG A 184 20.94 -14.91 12.94
CA ARG A 184 22.17 -15.41 12.30
C ARG A 184 22.03 -16.80 11.66
N ASN A 185 20.81 -17.16 11.24
CA ASN A 185 20.53 -18.44 10.58
C ASN A 185 20.65 -18.29 9.05
N ALA A 186 21.88 -18.28 8.55
CA ALA A 186 22.18 -18.08 7.15
C ALA A 186 21.59 -19.17 6.24
N GLU A 187 21.43 -20.41 6.73
CA GLU A 187 20.86 -21.50 5.95
C GLU A 187 19.39 -21.26 5.63
N ARG A 188 18.58 -20.82 6.62
CA ARG A 188 17.18 -20.48 6.39
C ARG A 188 17.03 -19.24 5.51
N VAL A 189 17.89 -18.24 5.61
CA VAL A 189 17.90 -17.08 4.72
C VAL A 189 18.13 -17.52 3.28
N LYS A 190 19.15 -18.36 3.02
CA LYS A 190 19.44 -18.91 1.69
C LYS A 190 18.27 -19.74 1.14
N ARG A 191 17.64 -20.56 1.98
CA ARG A 191 16.49 -21.38 1.59
C ARG A 191 15.29 -20.48 1.21
N THR A 192 14.99 -19.46 2.00
CA THR A 192 13.92 -18.50 1.69
C THR A 192 14.21 -17.76 0.38
N PHE A 193 15.45 -17.32 0.18
CA PHE A 193 15.85 -16.66 -1.06
C PHE A 193 15.68 -17.60 -2.29
N ARG A 194 16.13 -18.85 -2.18
CA ARG A 194 15.97 -19.84 -3.27
C ARG A 194 14.50 -20.09 -3.61
N LEU A 195 13.65 -20.25 -2.59
CA LEU A 195 12.21 -20.41 -2.80
C LEU A 195 11.59 -19.18 -3.46
N LEU A 196 11.93 -17.99 -2.97
CA LEU A 196 11.44 -16.73 -3.56
C LEU A 196 11.86 -16.61 -5.02
N LEU A 197 13.15 -16.88 -5.33
CA LEU A 197 13.67 -16.83 -6.69
C LEU A 197 12.94 -17.82 -7.60
N THR A 198 12.80 -19.07 -7.16
CA THR A 198 12.13 -20.12 -7.95
C THR A 198 10.66 -19.77 -8.22
N THR A 199 9.92 -19.36 -7.19
CA THR A 199 8.49 -18.99 -7.34
C THR A 199 8.32 -17.76 -8.22
N SER A 200 9.21 -16.77 -8.10
CA SER A 200 9.19 -15.56 -8.95
C SER A 200 9.49 -15.88 -10.41
N LEU A 201 10.47 -16.76 -10.67
CA LEU A 201 10.79 -17.21 -12.03
C LEU A 201 9.63 -18.00 -12.65
N CYS A 202 9.05 -18.96 -11.91
CA CYS A 202 7.91 -19.73 -12.38
C CYS A 202 6.70 -18.82 -12.69
N TYR A 203 6.43 -17.84 -11.81
CA TYR A 203 5.36 -16.86 -12.04
C TYR A 203 5.63 -16.02 -13.29
N SER A 204 6.85 -15.47 -13.42
CA SER A 204 7.22 -14.67 -14.59
C SER A 204 7.09 -15.44 -15.89
N MET A 205 7.51 -16.73 -15.92
CA MET A 205 7.33 -17.59 -17.08
C MET A 205 5.87 -17.90 -17.40
N ALA A 206 5.02 -18.00 -16.37
CA ALA A 206 3.59 -18.28 -16.56
C ALA A 206 2.80 -17.06 -17.07
N VAL A 207 3.28 -15.85 -16.76
CA VAL A 207 2.62 -14.59 -17.19
C VAL A 207 3.10 -14.15 -18.57
N TRP A 208 4.28 -14.61 -18.98
CA TRP A 208 4.89 -14.32 -20.29
C TRP A 208 4.36 -15.24 -21.38
#